data_907c6ac8dca717e91b29cc42c2afe28e
#
_entry.id   907c6ac8dca717e91b29cc42c2afe28e
#
_cell.length_a   1.000
_cell.length_b   1.000
_cell.length_c   1.000
_cell.angle_alpha   90.00
_cell.angle_beta   90.00
_cell.angle_gamma   90.00
#
_symmetry.space_group_name_H-M   'P 1'
#
loop_
_entity.id
_entity.type
_entity.pdbx_description
1 polymer ?
#
loop_
_entity_poly.entity_id
_entity_poly.type
_entity_poly.pdbx_seq_one_letter_code
_entity_poly.pdbx_strand_id
1 'polypeptide(L)'
;ENMDPRLKVKVLLAQALFGNPDILMMDEPTNNLDIAATNWLEDFLLDFEGTVIVVSHDRHFLNTICTHIVDIDYNKVKMYVGNYDFWYDASQLMQNLMKAQNKKNEEKAQELKEFISRFSANKSKSKQATARRKLLEKITLEEIPASSRRYPWVQFSPDREVGKDILFVTDVSKTVDGVKLLDKVSFTVRHVYKIAFVGDNENAHTALFKILTGEWEPDEGT
;
A
#
# COMPACT_ATOMS: atom_id res chain seq x y z
N GLU A 1 24.57 8.51 19.99
CA GLU A 1 24.46 8.69 18.50
C GLU A 1 24.72 7.39 17.71
N ASN A 2 25.41 6.40 18.25
CA ASN A 2 25.72 5.11 17.60
C ASN A 2 24.82 3.94 18.06
N MET A 3 23.55 4.19 18.32
CA MET A 3 22.59 3.15 18.70
C MET A 3 22.03 2.47 17.46
N ASP A 4 21.84 1.14 17.52
CA ASP A 4 21.11 0.37 16.51
C ASP A 4 19.77 1.05 16.19
N PRO A 5 19.40 1.25 14.92
CA PRO A 5 18.13 1.87 14.53
C PRO A 5 16.91 1.27 15.20
N ARG A 6 16.88 -0.04 15.43
CA ARG A 6 15.79 -0.75 16.12
C ARG A 6 15.68 -0.37 17.60
N LEU A 7 16.83 -0.35 18.28
CA LEU A 7 16.86 0.10 19.69
C LEU A 7 16.45 1.56 19.81
N LYS A 8 16.84 2.39 18.82
CA LYS A 8 16.47 3.80 18.79
C LYS A 8 14.94 3.97 18.70
N VAL A 9 14.26 3.20 17.84
CA VAL A 9 12.79 3.25 17.72
C VAL A 9 12.13 2.81 19.04
N LYS A 10 12.61 1.71 19.66
CA LYS A 10 12.10 1.24 20.96
C LYS A 10 12.27 2.31 22.07
N VAL A 11 13.40 3.02 22.07
CA VAL A 11 13.64 4.11 23.03
C VAL A 11 12.71 5.31 22.78
N LEU A 12 12.50 5.68 21.51
CA LEU A 12 11.59 6.77 21.14
C LEU A 12 10.14 6.43 21.51
N LEU A 13 9.70 5.18 21.30
CA LEU A 13 8.40 4.70 21.75
C LEU A 13 8.28 4.79 23.29
N ALA A 14 9.26 4.26 24.01
CA ALA A 14 9.26 4.35 25.46
C ALA A 14 9.20 5.81 25.95
N GLN A 15 9.89 6.73 25.29
CA GLN A 15 9.84 8.16 25.56
C GLN A 15 8.46 8.75 25.30
N ALA A 16 7.82 8.40 24.18
CA ALA A 16 6.50 8.90 23.80
C ALA A 16 5.40 8.40 24.76
N LEU A 17 5.55 7.19 25.29
CA LEU A 17 4.61 6.56 26.22
C LEU A 17 4.85 6.94 27.69
N PHE A 18 6.01 7.52 27.98
CA PHE A 18 6.36 7.92 29.34
C PHE A 18 5.46 9.07 29.78
N GLY A 19 4.86 8.93 30.99
CA GLY A 19 4.04 9.98 31.59
C GLY A 19 2.54 9.89 31.24
N ASN A 20 2.07 8.79 30.68
CA ASN A 20 0.65 8.56 30.33
C ASN A 20 0.03 9.72 29.54
N PRO A 21 0.43 9.92 28.29
CA PRO A 21 -0.09 11.00 27.45
C PRO A 21 -1.57 10.78 27.13
N ASP A 22 -2.36 11.86 27.06
CA ASP A 22 -3.75 11.82 26.62
C ASP A 22 -3.87 11.63 25.08
N ILE A 23 -2.86 12.08 24.34
CA ILE A 23 -2.80 12.01 22.87
C ILE A 23 -1.43 11.47 22.46
N LEU A 24 -1.44 10.43 21.64
CA LEU A 24 -0.26 9.81 21.07
C LEU A 24 -0.25 10.02 19.55
N MET A 25 0.80 10.63 19.05
CA MET A 25 0.99 10.83 17.60
C MET A 25 2.21 10.06 17.12
N MET A 26 2.04 9.20 16.13
CA MET A 26 3.08 8.33 15.62
C MET A 26 3.12 8.37 14.10
N ASP A 27 4.33 8.43 13.54
CA ASP A 27 4.59 8.36 12.11
C ASP A 27 5.44 7.12 11.83
N GLU A 28 4.88 6.17 11.05
CA GLU A 28 5.48 4.89 10.69
C GLU A 28 6.08 4.13 11.90
N PRO A 29 5.32 3.90 12.99
CA PRO A 29 5.88 3.34 14.22
C PRO A 29 6.34 1.89 14.09
N THR A 30 5.85 1.14 13.11
CA THR A 30 6.23 -0.25 12.85
C THR A 30 7.55 -0.38 12.08
N ASN A 31 8.05 0.70 11.48
CA ASN A 31 9.31 0.67 10.76
C ASN A 31 10.48 0.35 11.71
N ASN A 32 11.31 -0.61 11.28
CA ASN A 32 12.46 -1.11 12.05
C ASN A 32 12.10 -1.78 13.39
N LEU A 33 10.85 -2.17 13.60
CA LEU A 33 10.46 -3.07 14.68
C LEU A 33 10.50 -4.53 14.21
N ASP A 34 10.90 -5.41 15.11
CA ASP A 34 10.70 -6.85 14.93
C ASP A 34 9.21 -7.22 15.17
N ILE A 35 8.81 -8.41 14.74
CA ILE A 35 7.42 -8.89 14.87
C ILE A 35 6.96 -8.87 16.33
N ALA A 36 7.83 -9.24 17.28
CA ALA A 36 7.49 -9.27 18.69
C ALA A 36 7.23 -7.86 19.25
N ALA A 37 8.04 -6.88 18.83
CA ALA A 37 7.84 -5.48 19.25
C ALA A 37 6.62 -4.85 18.55
N THR A 38 6.31 -5.23 17.31
CA THR A 38 5.10 -4.79 16.63
C THR A 38 3.85 -5.32 17.34
N ASN A 39 3.80 -6.62 17.64
CA ASN A 39 2.68 -7.22 18.38
C ASN A 39 2.51 -6.58 19.75
N TRP A 40 3.61 -6.35 20.47
CA TRP A 40 3.55 -5.65 21.76
C TRP A 40 2.97 -4.24 21.62
N LEU A 41 3.36 -3.51 20.56
CA LEU A 41 2.83 -2.16 20.31
C LEU A 41 1.33 -2.21 19.96
N GLU A 42 0.89 -3.18 19.18
CA GLU A 42 -0.54 -3.39 18.88
C GLU A 42 -1.34 -3.64 20.15
N ASP A 43 -0.90 -4.59 20.99
CA ASP A 43 -1.56 -4.90 22.27
C ASP A 43 -1.61 -3.66 23.18
N PHE A 44 -0.50 -2.93 23.28
CA PHE A 44 -0.46 -1.71 24.08
C PHE A 44 -1.46 -0.65 23.59
N LEU A 45 -1.55 -0.46 22.26
CA LEU A 45 -2.44 0.56 21.68
C LEU A 45 -3.92 0.17 21.75
N LEU A 46 -4.23 -1.12 21.75
CA LEU A 46 -5.60 -1.61 21.96
C LEU A 46 -6.10 -1.32 23.37
N ASP A 47 -5.22 -1.38 24.37
CA ASP A 47 -5.52 -1.09 25.77
C ASP A 47 -5.38 0.41 26.13
N PHE A 48 -4.87 1.23 25.21
CA PHE A 48 -4.62 2.64 25.45
C PHE A 48 -5.93 3.45 25.48
N GLU A 49 -6.24 4.08 26.62
CA GLU A 49 -7.49 4.83 26.81
C GLU A 49 -7.48 6.23 26.15
N GLY A 50 -6.32 6.73 25.73
CA GLY A 50 -6.17 8.03 25.09
C GLY A 50 -6.47 8.03 23.59
N THR A 51 -6.27 9.17 22.97
CA THR A 51 -6.43 9.32 21.52
C THR A 51 -5.14 8.96 20.78
N VAL A 52 -5.21 8.06 19.81
CA VAL A 52 -4.09 7.66 18.95
C VAL A 52 -4.28 8.23 17.56
N ILE A 53 -3.27 8.94 17.05
CA ILE A 53 -3.18 9.38 15.67
C ILE A 53 -1.94 8.73 15.06
N VAL A 54 -2.13 7.88 14.06
CA VAL A 54 -1.03 7.13 13.45
C VAL A 54 -1.03 7.28 11.95
N VAL A 55 0.16 7.42 11.37
CA VAL A 55 0.42 7.28 9.94
C VAL A 55 1.20 6.00 9.76
N SER A 56 0.74 5.10 8.90
CA SER A 56 1.45 3.85 8.59
C SER A 56 1.10 3.33 7.21
N HIS A 57 2.03 2.59 6.61
CA HIS A 57 1.82 1.78 5.40
C HIS A 57 1.51 0.32 5.73
N ASP A 58 1.62 -0.08 6.98
CA ASP A 58 1.27 -1.43 7.44
C ASP A 58 -0.25 -1.59 7.58
N ARG A 59 -0.83 -2.31 6.63
CA ARG A 59 -2.28 -2.54 6.59
C ARG A 59 -2.77 -3.40 7.75
N HIS A 60 -1.97 -4.36 8.20
CA HIS A 60 -2.32 -5.22 9.33
C HIS A 60 -2.41 -4.39 10.59
N PHE A 61 -1.39 -3.60 10.86
CA PHE A 61 -1.34 -2.68 11.98
C PHE A 61 -2.53 -1.71 12.00
N LEU A 62 -2.82 -1.06 10.84
CA LEU A 62 -3.97 -0.15 10.74
C LEU A 62 -5.31 -0.86 10.94
N ASN A 63 -5.47 -2.09 10.46
CA ASN A 63 -6.69 -2.87 10.65
C ASN A 63 -6.90 -3.28 12.11
N THR A 64 -5.81 -3.57 12.81
CA THR A 64 -5.85 -4.03 14.19
C THR A 64 -6.23 -2.89 15.15
N ILE A 65 -5.62 -1.71 15.00
CA ILE A 65 -5.73 -0.64 16.01
C ILE A 65 -6.71 0.49 15.62
N CYS A 66 -6.93 0.75 14.32
CA CYS A 66 -7.68 1.94 13.92
C CYS A 66 -9.20 1.72 13.91
N THR A 67 -9.92 2.62 14.56
CA THR A 67 -11.39 2.72 14.52
C THR A 67 -11.88 3.71 13.49
N HIS A 68 -11.00 4.60 13.02
CA HIS A 68 -11.29 5.63 12.02
C HIS A 68 -10.11 5.74 11.05
N ILE A 69 -10.42 5.95 9.77
CA ILE A 69 -9.41 6.22 8.73
C ILE A 69 -9.60 7.63 8.19
N VAL A 70 -8.55 8.41 8.21
CA VAL A 70 -8.50 9.74 7.59
C VAL A 70 -7.81 9.63 6.24
N ASP A 71 -8.57 9.83 5.19
CA ASP A 71 -8.10 9.79 3.82
C ASP A 71 -7.75 11.20 3.34
N ILE A 72 -6.48 11.39 2.99
CA ILE A 72 -5.96 12.65 2.43
C ILE A 72 -5.61 12.39 0.97
N ASP A 73 -6.54 12.72 0.07
CA ASP A 73 -6.34 12.60 -1.37
C ASP A 73 -7.05 13.73 -2.10
N TYR A 74 -6.60 14.09 -3.30
CA TYR A 74 -7.18 15.15 -4.12
C TYR A 74 -7.29 16.53 -3.42
N ASN A 75 -6.34 16.86 -2.57
CA ASN A 75 -6.35 18.07 -1.72
C ASN A 75 -7.58 18.17 -0.80
N LYS A 76 -8.19 17.03 -0.48
CA LYS A 76 -9.33 16.92 0.42
C LYS A 76 -9.02 15.93 1.53
N VAL A 77 -9.59 16.20 2.69
CA VAL A 77 -9.51 15.32 3.86
C VAL A 77 -10.90 14.73 4.09
N LYS A 78 -10.99 13.41 4.16
CA LYS A 78 -12.22 12.69 4.47
C LYS A 78 -11.98 11.70 5.58
N MET A 79 -12.87 11.68 6.55
CA MET A 79 -12.83 10.73 7.65
C MET A 79 -13.88 9.62 7.41
N TYR A 80 -13.48 8.39 7.63
CA TYR A 80 -14.31 7.20 7.55
C TYR A 80 -14.31 6.51 8.91
N VAL A 81 -15.48 6.06 9.34
CA VAL A 81 -15.63 5.25 10.55
C VAL A 81 -15.44 3.77 10.13
N GLY A 82 -14.50 3.12 10.76
CA GLY A 82 -14.10 1.75 10.45
C GLY A 82 -12.59 1.60 10.31
N ASN A 83 -12.13 0.37 10.09
CA ASN A 83 -10.73 0.04 9.88
C ASN A 83 -10.28 0.26 8.42
N TYR A 84 -9.03 -0.11 8.12
CA TYR A 84 -8.45 0.06 6.79
C TYR A 84 -9.21 -0.70 5.71
N ASP A 85 -9.61 -1.95 5.95
CA ASP A 85 -10.30 -2.78 4.94
C ASP A 85 -11.67 -2.19 4.62
N PHE A 86 -12.43 -1.76 5.63
CA PHE A 86 -13.71 -1.07 5.42
C PHE A 86 -13.54 0.20 4.57
N TRP A 87 -12.55 1.03 4.89
CA TRP A 87 -12.24 2.22 4.10
C TRP A 87 -11.87 1.85 2.65
N TYR A 88 -11.04 0.83 2.47
CA TYR A 88 -10.60 0.40 1.15
C TYR A 88 -11.78 -0.03 0.27
N ASP A 89 -12.65 -0.88 0.78
CA ASP A 89 -13.84 -1.37 0.07
C ASP A 89 -14.82 -0.22 -0.23
N ALA A 90 -15.08 0.65 0.73
CA ALA A 90 -15.93 1.82 0.55
C ALA A 90 -15.37 2.78 -0.51
N SER A 91 -14.06 2.99 -0.51
CA SER A 91 -13.39 3.86 -1.49
C SER A 91 -13.44 3.29 -2.91
N GLN A 92 -13.23 1.98 -3.06
CA GLN A 92 -13.35 1.28 -4.35
C GLN A 92 -14.78 1.31 -4.89
N LEU A 93 -15.76 1.04 -4.03
CA LEU A 93 -17.17 1.12 -4.40
C LEU A 93 -17.53 2.53 -4.90
N MET A 94 -17.13 3.58 -4.16
CA MET A 94 -17.40 4.96 -4.53
C MET A 94 -16.78 5.31 -5.89
N GLN A 95 -15.53 4.92 -6.13
CA GLN A 95 -14.86 5.14 -7.41
C GLN A 95 -15.60 4.44 -8.57
N ASN A 96 -16.06 3.20 -8.36
CA ASN A 96 -16.80 2.46 -9.37
C ASN A 96 -18.16 3.11 -9.67
N LEU A 97 -18.87 3.58 -8.65
CA LEU A 97 -20.13 4.32 -8.81
C LEU A 97 -19.92 5.62 -9.58
N MET A 98 -18.88 6.39 -9.26
CA MET A 98 -18.53 7.62 -9.99
C MET A 98 -18.20 7.35 -11.46
N LYS A 99 -17.40 6.31 -11.74
CA LYS A 99 -17.09 5.90 -13.13
C LYS A 99 -18.35 5.50 -13.89
N ALA A 100 -19.23 4.72 -13.28
CA ALA A 100 -20.49 4.30 -13.89
C ALA A 100 -21.42 5.49 -14.15
N GLN A 101 -21.50 6.44 -13.21
CA GLN A 101 -22.29 7.67 -13.36
C GLN A 101 -21.73 8.55 -14.47
N ASN A 102 -20.43 8.76 -14.53
CA ASN A 102 -19.79 9.53 -15.59
C ASN A 102 -20.02 8.91 -16.97
N LYS A 103 -19.89 7.59 -17.10
CA LYS A 103 -20.18 6.90 -18.35
C LYS A 103 -21.63 7.15 -18.82
N LYS A 104 -22.61 7.03 -17.90
CA LYS A 104 -24.01 7.35 -18.22
C LYS A 104 -24.21 8.81 -18.64
N ASN A 105 -23.54 9.73 -17.96
CA ASN A 105 -23.60 11.16 -18.27
C ASN A 105 -22.95 11.46 -19.63
N GLU A 106 -21.84 10.81 -19.99
CA GLU A 106 -21.19 10.92 -21.29
C GLU A 106 -22.11 10.40 -22.43
N GLU A 107 -22.66 9.20 -22.27
CA GLU A 107 -23.62 8.62 -23.22
C GLU A 107 -24.80 9.57 -23.46
N LYS A 108 -25.41 10.06 -22.37
CA LYS A 108 -26.51 11.03 -22.45
C LYS A 108 -26.10 12.36 -23.09
N ALA A 109 -24.90 12.85 -22.78
CA ALA A 109 -24.37 14.06 -23.40
C ALA A 109 -24.16 13.86 -24.90
N GLN A 110 -23.67 12.71 -25.32
CA GLN A 110 -23.49 12.36 -26.73
C GLN A 110 -24.82 12.30 -27.49
N GLU A 111 -25.83 11.62 -26.93
CA GLU A 111 -27.17 11.56 -27.52
C GLU A 111 -27.79 12.97 -27.69
N LEU A 112 -27.64 13.82 -26.68
CA LEU A 112 -28.13 15.20 -26.73
C LEU A 112 -27.40 16.02 -27.81
N LYS A 113 -26.06 15.88 -27.92
CA LYS A 113 -25.26 16.55 -28.95
C LYS A 113 -25.69 16.13 -30.35
N GLU A 114 -25.88 14.83 -30.59
CA GLU A 114 -26.33 14.31 -31.87
C GLU A 114 -27.73 14.82 -32.25
N PHE A 115 -28.64 14.82 -31.27
CA PHE A 115 -29.97 15.37 -31.53
C PHE A 115 -29.92 16.87 -31.87
N ILE A 116 -29.18 17.66 -31.12
CA ILE A 116 -28.99 19.09 -31.36
C ILE A 116 -28.42 19.34 -32.75
N SER A 117 -27.40 18.58 -33.14
CA SER A 117 -26.77 18.67 -34.46
C SER A 117 -27.74 18.40 -35.59
N ARG A 118 -28.54 17.31 -35.49
CA ARG A 118 -29.51 16.93 -36.53
C ARG A 118 -30.67 17.91 -36.70
N PHE A 119 -31.11 18.57 -35.63
CA PHE A 119 -32.36 19.33 -35.63
C PHE A 119 -32.18 20.83 -35.36
N SER A 120 -30.95 21.32 -35.20
CA SER A 120 -30.68 22.77 -34.97
C SER A 120 -31.17 23.67 -36.09
N ALA A 121 -31.12 23.21 -37.34
CA ALA A 121 -31.55 23.96 -38.53
C ALA A 121 -33.08 23.87 -38.82
N ASN A 122 -33.80 22.98 -38.15
CA ASN A 122 -35.22 22.74 -38.39
C ASN A 122 -36.12 23.64 -37.58
N LYS A 123 -36.83 24.60 -38.21
CA LYS A 123 -37.72 25.59 -37.53
C LYS A 123 -38.76 24.94 -36.62
N SER A 124 -39.35 23.80 -37.00
CA SER A 124 -40.41 23.15 -36.21
C SER A 124 -39.85 22.45 -34.95
N LYS A 125 -38.58 22.07 -34.93
CA LYS A 125 -37.90 21.38 -33.80
C LYS A 125 -36.95 22.28 -33.03
N SER A 126 -36.81 23.54 -33.40
CA SER A 126 -35.89 24.50 -32.78
C SER A 126 -36.13 24.65 -31.26
N LYS A 127 -37.39 24.69 -30.82
CA LYS A 127 -37.70 24.74 -29.36
C LYS A 127 -37.22 23.51 -28.60
N GLN A 128 -37.34 22.31 -29.24
CA GLN A 128 -36.85 21.06 -28.65
C GLN A 128 -35.33 21.01 -28.59
N ALA A 129 -34.64 21.49 -29.63
CA ALA A 129 -33.20 21.59 -29.66
C ALA A 129 -32.68 22.54 -28.57
N THR A 130 -33.33 23.68 -28.35
CA THR A 130 -32.99 24.63 -27.29
C THR A 130 -33.20 24.04 -25.89
N ALA A 131 -34.29 23.30 -25.66
CA ALA A 131 -34.52 22.62 -24.37
C ALA A 131 -33.43 21.57 -24.09
N ARG A 132 -33.04 20.82 -25.13
CA ARG A 132 -31.98 19.82 -24.99
C ARG A 132 -30.57 20.42 -24.80
N ARG A 133 -30.32 21.59 -25.39
CA ARG A 133 -29.08 22.35 -25.10
C ARG A 133 -29.00 22.75 -23.62
N LYS A 134 -30.09 23.22 -23.03
CA LYS A 134 -30.17 23.53 -21.59
C LYS A 134 -29.97 22.28 -20.72
N LEU A 135 -30.43 21.11 -21.17
CA LEU A 135 -30.18 19.85 -20.47
C LEU A 135 -28.69 19.42 -20.57
N LEU A 136 -28.07 19.60 -21.74
CA LEU A 136 -26.65 19.32 -21.94
C LEU A 136 -25.75 20.20 -21.05
N GLU A 137 -26.12 21.50 -20.91
CA GLU A 137 -25.40 22.43 -20.03
C GLU A 137 -25.48 22.04 -18.54
N LYS A 138 -26.50 21.29 -18.16
CA LYS A 138 -26.71 20.79 -16.78
C LYS A 138 -26.01 19.47 -16.51
N ILE A 139 -25.53 18.77 -17.54
CA ILE A 139 -24.76 17.54 -17.35
C ILE A 139 -23.37 17.93 -16.89
N THR A 140 -23.13 17.81 -15.61
CA THR A 140 -21.79 17.88 -15.03
C THR A 140 -21.15 16.49 -15.09
N LEU A 141 -20.02 16.39 -15.78
CA LEU A 141 -19.13 15.27 -15.60
C LEU A 141 -18.35 15.56 -14.33
N GLU A 142 -18.50 14.72 -13.32
CA GLU A 142 -17.62 14.79 -12.17
C GLU A 142 -16.21 14.44 -12.65
N GLU A 143 -15.31 15.39 -12.57
CA GLU A 143 -13.90 15.09 -12.77
C GLU A 143 -13.50 14.07 -11.72
N ILE A 144 -13.21 12.83 -12.17
CA ILE A 144 -12.54 11.84 -11.33
C ILE A 144 -11.05 12.17 -11.46
N PRO A 145 -10.48 12.90 -10.50
CA PRO A 145 -9.07 13.23 -10.57
C PRO A 145 -8.28 11.92 -10.58
N ALA A 146 -7.14 11.93 -11.24
CA ALA A 146 -6.26 10.76 -11.21
C ALA A 146 -5.78 10.57 -9.77
N SER A 147 -6.13 9.45 -9.15
CA SER A 147 -5.68 9.14 -7.79
C SER A 147 -4.16 9.22 -7.72
N SER A 148 -3.65 9.87 -6.67
CA SER A 148 -2.21 9.88 -6.34
C SER A 148 -1.69 8.47 -6.05
N ARG A 149 -2.59 7.51 -5.79
CA ARG A 149 -2.32 6.11 -5.44
C ARG A 149 -2.28 5.18 -6.65
N ARG A 150 -1.91 5.65 -7.84
CA ARG A 150 -1.69 4.78 -8.99
C ARG A 150 -0.43 3.95 -8.74
N TYR A 151 -0.62 2.64 -8.67
CA TYR A 151 0.52 1.73 -8.66
C TYR A 151 1.21 1.76 -10.03
N PRO A 152 2.52 1.98 -10.10
CA PRO A 152 3.24 1.80 -11.35
C PRO A 152 3.13 0.34 -11.75
N TRP A 153 2.77 0.10 -13.01
CA TRP A 153 2.84 -1.24 -13.58
C TRP A 153 4.30 -1.54 -13.88
N VAL A 154 4.88 -2.47 -13.12
CA VAL A 154 6.21 -3.00 -13.39
C VAL A 154 6.06 -4.46 -13.76
N GLN A 155 6.44 -4.80 -14.98
CA GLN A 155 6.47 -6.17 -15.45
C GLN A 155 7.92 -6.65 -15.48
N PHE A 156 8.20 -7.70 -14.73
CA PHE A 156 9.46 -8.42 -14.83
C PHE A 156 9.29 -9.57 -15.83
N SER A 157 10.07 -9.57 -16.89
CA SER A 157 10.16 -10.69 -17.81
C SER A 157 11.57 -11.23 -17.76
N PRO A 158 11.76 -12.56 -17.63
CA PRO A 158 13.09 -13.15 -17.65
C PRO A 158 13.68 -13.07 -19.04
N ASP A 159 15.00 -12.87 -19.13
CA ASP A 159 15.73 -12.86 -20.40
C ASP A 159 15.73 -14.24 -21.06
N ARG A 160 15.50 -15.30 -20.28
CA ARG A 160 15.42 -16.69 -20.74
C ARG A 160 14.39 -17.46 -19.94
N GLU A 161 13.82 -18.50 -20.51
CA GLU A 161 12.99 -19.44 -19.75
C GLU A 161 13.80 -20.11 -18.65
N VAL A 162 13.26 -20.08 -17.43
CA VAL A 162 13.86 -20.72 -16.26
C VAL A 162 13.43 -22.19 -16.20
N GLY A 163 14.36 -23.08 -15.83
CA GLY A 163 14.09 -24.49 -15.64
C GLY A 163 13.21 -24.80 -14.44
N LYS A 164 13.01 -26.10 -14.16
CA LYS A 164 12.25 -26.57 -12.98
C LYS A 164 12.89 -26.15 -11.66
N ASP A 165 14.18 -26.30 -11.55
CA ASP A 165 14.96 -25.96 -10.37
C ASP A 165 15.73 -24.68 -10.68
N ILE A 166 15.53 -23.65 -9.86
CA ILE A 166 16.03 -22.30 -10.13
C ILE A 166 17.30 -22.04 -9.32
N LEU A 167 17.32 -22.50 -8.07
CA LEU A 167 18.40 -22.21 -7.13
C LEU A 167 18.64 -23.40 -6.21
N PHE A 168 19.90 -23.77 -6.08
CA PHE A 168 20.37 -24.72 -5.09
C PHE A 168 21.30 -24.01 -4.13
N VAL A 169 21.01 -24.10 -2.85
CA VAL A 169 21.87 -23.61 -1.77
C VAL A 169 22.27 -24.81 -0.93
N THR A 170 23.57 -25.04 -0.79
CA THR A 170 24.11 -26.22 -0.10
C THR A 170 25.17 -25.79 0.91
N ASP A 171 24.90 -26.04 2.19
CA ASP A 171 25.79 -25.82 3.32
C ASP A 171 26.45 -24.43 3.40
N VAL A 172 25.69 -23.41 2.99
CA VAL A 172 26.18 -22.04 2.96
C VAL A 172 26.37 -21.49 4.37
N SER A 173 27.57 -21.05 4.65
CA SER A 173 27.96 -20.39 5.91
C SER A 173 28.54 -19.00 5.62
N LYS A 174 28.27 -18.05 6.50
CA LYS A 174 28.80 -16.69 6.41
C LYS A 174 29.04 -16.07 7.78
N THR A 175 30.22 -15.49 7.96
CA THR A 175 30.64 -14.76 9.15
C THR A 175 30.95 -13.32 8.74
N VAL A 176 30.43 -12.33 9.46
CA VAL A 176 30.71 -10.93 9.25
C VAL A 176 31.07 -10.29 10.58
N ASP A 177 32.18 -9.57 10.62
CA ASP A 177 32.74 -8.93 11.81
C ASP A 177 32.87 -9.87 13.04
N GLY A 178 33.21 -11.11 12.78
CA GLY A 178 33.38 -12.13 13.83
C GLY A 178 32.07 -12.76 14.32
N VAL A 179 30.91 -12.33 13.78
CA VAL A 179 29.59 -12.90 14.11
C VAL A 179 29.18 -13.85 12.98
N LYS A 180 28.88 -15.10 13.32
CA LYS A 180 28.37 -16.09 12.37
C LYS A 180 26.90 -15.79 12.09
N LEU A 181 26.62 -15.35 10.88
CA LEU A 181 25.26 -14.97 10.43
C LEU A 181 24.51 -16.15 9.82
N LEU A 182 25.21 -16.98 9.04
CA LEU A 182 24.65 -18.16 8.40
C LEU A 182 25.49 -19.37 8.78
N ASP A 183 24.86 -20.48 9.09
CA ASP A 183 25.54 -21.75 9.45
C ASP A 183 24.95 -22.93 8.71
N LYS A 184 25.63 -23.40 7.68
CA LYS A 184 25.28 -24.57 6.85
C LYS A 184 23.83 -24.55 6.35
N VAL A 185 23.42 -23.40 5.83
CA VAL A 185 22.06 -23.20 5.30
C VAL A 185 21.93 -23.96 3.97
N SER A 186 20.94 -24.83 3.87
CA SER A 186 20.66 -25.59 2.65
C SER A 186 19.20 -25.58 2.31
N PHE A 187 18.84 -25.21 1.06
CA PHE A 187 17.49 -25.29 0.52
C PHE A 187 17.51 -25.25 -1.01
N THR A 188 16.39 -25.64 -1.61
CA THR A 188 16.20 -25.60 -3.05
C THR A 188 14.99 -24.76 -3.40
N VAL A 189 15.12 -23.88 -4.40
CA VAL A 189 14.02 -23.10 -4.94
C VAL A 189 13.63 -23.64 -6.31
N ARG A 190 12.35 -23.95 -6.46
CA ARG A 190 11.77 -24.41 -7.74
C ARG A 190 10.93 -23.34 -8.39
N HIS A 191 10.71 -23.51 -9.68
CA HIS A 191 9.82 -22.67 -10.45
C HIS A 191 8.45 -22.54 -9.75
N VAL A 192 7.87 -21.33 -9.78
CA VAL A 192 6.61 -20.90 -9.14
C VAL A 192 6.60 -20.87 -7.60
N TYR A 193 7.68 -21.21 -6.91
CA TYR A 193 7.74 -21.05 -5.47
C TYR A 193 7.70 -19.57 -5.08
N LYS A 194 6.94 -19.27 -4.03
CA LYS A 194 6.94 -17.99 -3.32
C LYS A 194 7.42 -18.29 -1.91
N ILE A 195 8.61 -17.82 -1.56
CA ILE A 195 9.29 -18.15 -0.31
C ILE A 195 9.39 -16.89 0.54
N ALA A 196 8.97 -16.97 1.79
CA ALA A 196 9.24 -15.97 2.80
C ALA A 196 10.33 -16.47 3.75
N PHE A 197 11.34 -15.65 3.97
CA PHE A 197 12.34 -15.89 5.01
C PHE A 197 11.90 -15.16 6.27
N VAL A 198 11.76 -15.90 7.37
CA VAL A 198 11.29 -15.39 8.66
C VAL A 198 12.35 -15.65 9.71
N GLY A 199 12.62 -14.68 10.56
CA GLY A 199 13.59 -14.80 11.64
C GLY A 199 13.94 -13.43 12.22
N ASP A 200 14.53 -13.42 13.41
CA ASP A 200 14.81 -12.19 14.17
C ASP A 200 16.11 -11.50 13.72
N ASN A 201 16.94 -12.18 12.91
CA ASN A 201 18.25 -11.67 12.50
C ASN A 201 18.21 -11.15 11.05
N GLU A 202 17.92 -9.84 10.88
CA GLU A 202 17.92 -9.20 9.55
C GLU A 202 19.29 -9.20 8.88
N ASN A 203 20.38 -9.17 9.65
CA ASN A 203 21.72 -9.26 9.08
C ASN A 203 21.95 -10.61 8.42
N ALA A 204 21.37 -11.69 8.97
CA ALA A 204 21.38 -13.00 8.35
C ALA A 204 20.58 -13.03 7.04
N HIS A 205 19.40 -12.42 7.01
CA HIS A 205 18.59 -12.28 5.79
C HIS A 205 19.36 -11.47 4.73
N THR A 206 19.91 -10.31 5.12
CA THR A 206 20.69 -9.46 4.21
C THR A 206 21.91 -10.22 3.66
N ALA A 207 22.65 -10.94 4.50
CA ALA A 207 23.80 -11.74 4.06
C ALA A 207 23.38 -12.84 3.08
N LEU A 208 22.27 -13.54 3.37
CA LEU A 208 21.74 -14.57 2.49
C LEU A 208 21.37 -13.98 1.12
N PHE A 209 20.62 -12.88 1.08
CA PHE A 209 20.24 -12.26 -0.19
C PHE A 209 21.43 -11.75 -0.98
N LYS A 210 22.43 -11.16 -0.34
CA LYS A 210 23.68 -10.72 -1.02
C LYS A 210 24.45 -11.89 -1.60
N ILE A 211 24.45 -13.06 -0.95
CA ILE A 211 25.05 -14.26 -1.51
C ILE A 211 24.24 -14.78 -2.70
N LEU A 212 22.91 -14.82 -2.60
CA LEU A 212 22.03 -15.27 -3.68
C LEU A 212 22.10 -14.36 -4.92
N THR A 213 22.34 -13.06 -4.74
CA THR A 213 22.53 -12.11 -5.85
C THR A 213 23.97 -12.09 -6.40
N GLY A 214 24.89 -12.80 -5.76
CA GLY A 214 26.29 -12.81 -6.16
C GLY A 214 27.09 -11.56 -5.75
N GLU A 215 26.53 -10.71 -4.87
CA GLU A 215 27.24 -9.57 -4.32
C GLU A 215 28.30 -10.01 -3.28
N TRP A 216 28.01 -11.07 -2.56
CA TRP A 216 28.92 -11.66 -1.58
C TRP A 216 29.20 -13.11 -1.90
N GLU A 217 30.43 -13.53 -1.64
CA GLU A 217 30.80 -14.96 -1.67
C GLU A 217 30.52 -15.58 -0.29
N PRO A 218 30.01 -16.83 -0.22
CA PRO A 218 29.91 -17.55 1.02
C PRO A 218 31.31 -17.89 1.54
N ASP A 219 31.46 -18.09 2.87
CA ASP A 219 32.70 -18.56 3.45
C ASP A 219 32.87 -20.09 3.26
N GLU A 220 31.74 -20.81 3.27
CA GLU A 220 31.63 -22.25 2.99
C GLU A 220 30.33 -22.52 2.23
N GLY A 221 30.31 -23.60 1.45
CA GLY A 221 29.12 -24.03 0.69
C GLY A 221 29.00 -23.40 -0.69
N THR A 222 27.90 -23.67 -1.37
CA THR A 222 27.61 -23.21 -2.74
C THR A 222 26.14 -22.90 -2.94
#